data_2675f6feb0319adaed25ba1bdf13a40f
#
_entry.id   2675f6feb0319adaed25ba1bdf13a40f
#
_cell.length_a   1.000
_cell.length_b   1.000
_cell.length_c   1.000
_cell.angle_alpha   90.00
_cell.angle_beta   90.00
_cell.angle_gamma   90.00
#
_symmetry.space_group_name_H-M   'P 1'
#
loop_
_entity.id
_entity.type
_entity.pdbx_description
1 polymer ?
#
loop_
_entity_poly.entity_id
_entity_poly.type
_entity_poly.pdbx_seq_one_letter_code
_entity_poly.pdbx_strand_id
1 'polypeptide(L)'
;MQGAEFLRKYGHDGNYNWYFALTREGRPLVQPYNIFSYTFAAMAFAQVAVATGSDEYALIAKRTFDRILEKRANPKGEWCKAYPGTRSLKSFALPMILCNMALEIEPMIDKQLLADTIGECLHEVMEVFYREELGLIVENVTEDGRLSDTFEGRQMNPGHSLEAMWFIMNLGVRLDDRALIDKAVKIALNTAEYGWDKEYGGIFYFLDRKGAPRVELEWDQKLWWVHIESTIAMIKGYQLTGSKECLEWFGKLHEYTWAHFKDTEHPEWFGYLNRRGEVLLPLKGGKWKGCFHVPRGLFQCWQILEQCK
;
A
#
# COMPACT_ATOMS: atom_id res chain seq x y z
N MET A 1 18.89 -13.55 -2.96
CA MET A 1 18.92 -14.44 -4.16
C MET A 1 18.00 -15.65 -4.03
N GLN A 2 18.08 -16.46 -2.95
CA GLN A 2 17.29 -17.71 -2.81
C GLN A 2 15.77 -17.51 -3.04
N GLY A 3 15.16 -16.47 -2.45
CA GLY A 3 13.74 -16.18 -2.64
C GLY A 3 13.39 -15.81 -4.09
N ALA A 4 14.24 -15.03 -4.77
CA ALA A 4 14.03 -14.68 -6.17
C ALA A 4 14.07 -15.92 -7.08
N GLU A 5 15.04 -16.81 -6.87
CA GLU A 5 15.15 -18.07 -7.61
C GLU A 5 13.93 -18.99 -7.35
N PHE A 6 13.47 -19.07 -6.11
CA PHE A 6 12.28 -19.84 -5.78
C PHE A 6 11.04 -19.29 -6.51
N LEU A 7 10.82 -17.98 -6.46
CA LEU A 7 9.70 -17.32 -7.13
C LEU A 7 9.80 -17.41 -8.66
N ARG A 8 11.00 -17.21 -9.22
CA ARG A 8 11.25 -17.37 -10.65
C ARG A 8 10.83 -18.76 -11.14
N LYS A 9 11.15 -19.80 -10.38
CA LYS A 9 10.92 -21.19 -10.76
C LYS A 9 9.48 -21.65 -10.51
N TYR A 10 8.85 -21.19 -9.45
CA TYR A 10 7.59 -21.75 -8.95
C TYR A 10 6.46 -20.74 -8.79
N GLY A 11 6.77 -19.43 -8.81
CA GLY A 11 5.83 -18.37 -8.44
C GLY A 11 4.71 -18.13 -9.44
N HIS A 12 4.86 -18.60 -10.69
CA HIS A 12 3.90 -18.35 -11.77
C HIS A 12 3.75 -19.57 -12.71
N ASP A 13 2.73 -19.55 -13.56
CA ASP A 13 2.35 -20.62 -14.47
C ASP A 13 3.16 -20.68 -15.80
N GLY A 14 4.25 -19.96 -15.90
CA GLY A 14 5.03 -19.80 -17.14
C GLY A 14 4.55 -18.65 -18.05
N ASN A 15 3.31 -18.17 -17.89
CA ASN A 15 2.72 -17.02 -18.57
C ASN A 15 2.67 -15.77 -17.70
N TYR A 16 3.46 -15.73 -16.62
CA TYR A 16 3.51 -14.66 -15.63
C TYR A 16 2.17 -14.40 -14.91
N ASN A 17 1.33 -15.44 -14.77
CA ASN A 17 0.20 -15.42 -13.85
C ASN A 17 0.68 -15.88 -12.47
N TRP A 18 0.79 -14.95 -11.53
CA TRP A 18 1.42 -15.18 -10.24
C TRP A 18 0.45 -15.81 -9.24
N TYR A 19 0.83 -16.97 -8.70
CA TYR A 19 0.07 -17.63 -7.66
C TYR A 19 0.04 -16.82 -6.38
N PHE A 20 -1.10 -16.86 -5.67
CA PHE A 20 -1.22 -16.16 -4.39
C PHE A 20 -0.48 -16.87 -3.26
N ALA A 21 -0.47 -18.19 -3.26
CA ALA A 21 0.22 -18.99 -2.27
C ALA A 21 0.79 -20.29 -2.86
N LEU A 22 1.94 -20.71 -2.34
CA LEU A 22 2.66 -21.92 -2.69
C LEU A 22 2.95 -22.75 -1.45
N THR A 23 3.16 -24.05 -1.62
CA THR A 23 3.80 -24.87 -0.59
C THR A 23 5.28 -24.52 -0.48
N ARG A 24 5.93 -25.02 0.57
CA ARG A 24 7.39 -24.91 0.74
C ARG A 24 8.18 -25.48 -0.45
N GLU A 25 7.64 -26.51 -1.11
CA GLU A 25 8.23 -27.18 -2.26
C GLU A 25 7.90 -26.53 -3.61
N GLY A 26 7.14 -25.40 -3.59
CA GLY A 26 6.77 -24.64 -4.78
C GLY A 26 5.52 -25.15 -5.51
N ARG A 27 4.68 -25.98 -4.87
CA ARG A 27 3.40 -26.39 -5.48
C ARG A 27 2.35 -25.30 -5.27
N PRO A 28 1.58 -24.92 -6.30
CA PRO A 28 0.49 -23.95 -6.15
C PRO A 28 -0.56 -24.43 -5.11
N LEU A 29 -0.89 -23.56 -4.17
CA LEU A 29 -1.97 -23.76 -3.19
C LEU A 29 -3.20 -22.92 -3.52
N VAL A 30 -2.99 -21.73 -4.07
CA VAL A 30 -4.07 -20.79 -4.40
C VAL A 30 -3.82 -20.23 -5.78
N GLN A 31 -4.89 -20.16 -6.58
CA GLN A 31 -4.91 -19.66 -7.94
C GLN A 31 -4.41 -18.21 -8.04
N PRO A 32 -3.97 -17.75 -9.24
CA PRO A 32 -3.53 -16.38 -9.46
C PRO A 32 -4.72 -15.40 -9.59
N TYR A 33 -5.60 -15.38 -8.58
CA TYR A 33 -6.83 -14.58 -8.56
C TYR A 33 -6.63 -13.12 -8.16
N ASN A 34 -5.45 -12.79 -7.64
CA ASN A 34 -5.21 -11.49 -7.02
C ASN A 34 -4.13 -10.73 -7.79
N ILE A 35 -4.51 -9.61 -8.40
CA ILE A 35 -3.60 -8.75 -9.17
C ILE A 35 -2.43 -8.21 -8.31
N PHE A 36 -2.59 -8.09 -6.98
CA PHE A 36 -1.51 -7.66 -6.10
C PHE A 36 -0.35 -8.65 -6.01
N SER A 37 -0.57 -9.96 -6.27
CA SER A 37 0.54 -10.90 -6.41
C SER A 37 1.47 -10.52 -7.57
N TYR A 38 0.89 -9.97 -8.64
CA TYR A 38 1.66 -9.48 -9.81
C TYR A 38 2.41 -8.19 -9.48
N THR A 39 1.77 -7.24 -8.76
CA THR A 39 2.43 -5.97 -8.42
C THR A 39 3.64 -6.19 -7.53
N PHE A 40 3.51 -7.02 -6.50
CA PHE A 40 4.65 -7.37 -5.64
C PHE A 40 5.73 -8.15 -6.36
N ALA A 41 5.37 -9.05 -7.27
CA ALA A 41 6.35 -9.78 -8.08
C ALA A 41 7.11 -8.82 -9.02
N ALA A 42 6.41 -7.93 -9.72
CA ALA A 42 7.04 -6.95 -10.60
C ALA A 42 8.05 -6.07 -9.85
N MET A 43 7.65 -5.49 -8.72
CA MET A 43 8.54 -4.68 -7.87
C MET A 43 9.74 -5.48 -7.36
N ALA A 44 9.51 -6.70 -6.85
CA ALA A 44 10.59 -7.54 -6.33
C ALA A 44 11.61 -7.89 -7.41
N PHE A 45 11.17 -8.32 -8.59
CA PHE A 45 12.09 -8.66 -9.67
C PHE A 45 12.76 -7.45 -10.29
N ALA A 46 12.11 -6.28 -10.32
CA ALA A 46 12.74 -5.03 -10.72
C ALA A 46 13.90 -4.68 -9.79
N GLN A 47 13.69 -4.73 -8.47
CA GLN A 47 14.74 -4.44 -7.50
C GLN A 47 15.87 -5.48 -7.49
N VAL A 48 15.56 -6.76 -7.68
CA VAL A 48 16.59 -7.79 -7.83
C VAL A 48 17.39 -7.58 -9.12
N ALA A 49 16.75 -7.19 -10.21
CA ALA A 49 17.44 -6.87 -11.47
C ALA A 49 18.41 -5.68 -11.29
N VAL A 50 17.97 -4.61 -10.63
CA VAL A 50 18.83 -3.46 -10.30
C VAL A 50 20.04 -3.89 -9.45
N ALA A 51 19.78 -4.69 -8.42
CA ALA A 51 20.83 -5.11 -7.48
C ALA A 51 21.85 -6.09 -8.10
N THR A 52 21.46 -6.84 -9.13
CA THR A 52 22.30 -7.91 -9.72
C THR A 52 22.80 -7.61 -11.13
N GLY A 53 22.21 -6.64 -11.82
CA GLY A 53 22.44 -6.40 -13.24
C GLY A 53 21.89 -7.51 -14.15
N SER A 54 20.94 -8.33 -13.68
CA SER A 54 20.43 -9.49 -14.42
C SER A 54 19.32 -9.12 -15.38
N ASP A 55 19.57 -9.31 -16.68
CA ASP A 55 18.57 -9.15 -17.74
C ASP A 55 17.38 -10.13 -17.60
N GLU A 56 17.61 -11.32 -17.06
CA GLU A 56 16.55 -12.31 -16.83
C GLU A 56 15.51 -11.77 -15.83
N TYR A 57 15.98 -11.21 -14.70
CA TYR A 57 15.07 -10.64 -13.71
C TYR A 57 14.38 -9.36 -14.21
N ALA A 58 15.09 -8.55 -15.00
CA ALA A 58 14.50 -7.39 -15.68
C ALA A 58 13.37 -7.81 -16.64
N LEU A 59 13.57 -8.88 -17.39
CA LEU A 59 12.55 -9.43 -18.28
C LEU A 59 11.33 -9.93 -17.50
N ILE A 60 11.52 -10.63 -16.37
CA ILE A 60 10.42 -11.10 -15.52
C ILE A 60 9.61 -9.90 -14.99
N ALA A 61 10.28 -8.88 -14.48
CA ALA A 61 9.64 -7.66 -14.00
C ALA A 61 8.80 -7.00 -15.10
N LYS A 62 9.38 -6.79 -16.28
CA LYS A 62 8.71 -6.19 -17.43
C LYS A 62 7.50 -7.01 -17.88
N ARG A 63 7.62 -8.31 -18.08
CA ARG A 63 6.53 -9.19 -18.50
C ARG A 63 5.41 -9.22 -17.47
N THR A 64 5.77 -9.20 -16.20
CA THR A 64 4.76 -9.12 -15.11
C THR A 64 4.03 -7.78 -15.17
N PHE A 65 4.72 -6.69 -15.43
CA PHE A 65 4.10 -5.37 -15.59
C PHE A 65 3.15 -5.35 -16.80
N ASP A 66 3.56 -5.87 -17.95
CA ASP A 66 2.71 -6.01 -19.14
C ASP A 66 1.40 -6.76 -18.78
N ARG A 67 1.49 -7.86 -17.98
CA ARG A 67 0.31 -8.60 -17.50
C ARG A 67 -0.58 -7.80 -16.57
N ILE A 68 -0.02 -6.92 -15.73
CA ILE A 68 -0.80 -6.03 -14.88
C ILE A 68 -1.61 -5.06 -15.74
N LEU A 69 -0.99 -4.43 -16.74
CA LEU A 69 -1.68 -3.52 -17.65
C LEU A 69 -2.84 -4.20 -18.40
N GLU A 70 -2.65 -5.44 -18.85
CA GLU A 70 -3.71 -6.23 -19.48
C GLU A 70 -4.88 -6.53 -18.53
N LYS A 71 -4.58 -6.79 -17.25
CA LYS A 71 -5.57 -7.23 -16.25
C LYS A 71 -6.24 -6.09 -15.49
N ARG A 72 -5.69 -4.88 -15.50
CA ARG A 72 -6.14 -3.78 -14.62
C ARG A 72 -7.61 -3.40 -14.79
N ALA A 73 -8.17 -3.55 -15.99
CA ALA A 73 -9.58 -3.28 -16.26
C ALA A 73 -10.52 -4.35 -15.65
N ASN A 74 -10.02 -5.57 -15.44
CA ASN A 74 -10.74 -6.66 -14.78
C ASN A 74 -9.78 -7.44 -13.86
N PRO A 75 -9.38 -6.86 -12.72
CA PRO A 75 -8.30 -7.38 -11.87
C PRO A 75 -8.52 -8.80 -11.34
N LYS A 76 -9.78 -9.19 -11.15
CA LYS A 76 -10.17 -10.52 -10.67
C LYS A 76 -10.44 -11.52 -11.79
N GLY A 77 -10.66 -11.06 -13.03
CA GLY A 77 -10.94 -11.91 -14.17
C GLY A 77 -12.08 -12.91 -13.91
N GLU A 78 -11.86 -14.15 -14.24
CA GLU A 78 -12.81 -15.28 -13.99
C GLU A 78 -13.08 -15.54 -12.48
N TRP A 79 -12.24 -15.04 -11.59
CA TRP A 79 -12.39 -15.16 -10.13
C TRP A 79 -13.27 -14.07 -9.52
N CYS A 80 -13.87 -13.20 -10.34
CA CYS A 80 -14.80 -12.17 -9.88
C CYS A 80 -16.11 -12.82 -9.43
N LYS A 81 -16.49 -12.61 -8.17
CA LYS A 81 -17.75 -13.12 -7.61
C LYS A 81 -18.93 -12.14 -7.78
N ALA A 82 -18.66 -10.90 -8.19
CA ALA A 82 -19.69 -9.92 -8.43
C ALA A 82 -20.45 -10.27 -9.71
N TYR A 83 -21.79 -10.13 -9.67
CA TYR A 83 -22.59 -10.26 -10.88
C TYR A 83 -22.35 -9.04 -11.77
N PRO A 84 -22.04 -9.22 -13.08
CA PRO A 84 -21.73 -8.11 -13.97
C PRO A 84 -22.80 -7.02 -13.98
N GLY A 85 -22.37 -5.77 -13.93
CA GLY A 85 -23.26 -4.60 -13.96
C GLY A 85 -24.00 -4.30 -12.66
N THR A 86 -23.76 -5.05 -11.57
CA THR A 86 -24.35 -4.76 -10.27
C THR A 86 -23.31 -4.12 -9.34
N ARG A 87 -23.69 -3.02 -8.66
CA ARG A 87 -22.89 -2.33 -7.65
C ARG A 87 -21.42 -2.12 -8.07
N SER A 88 -21.22 -1.73 -9.32
CA SER A 88 -19.89 -1.43 -9.84
C SER A 88 -19.29 -0.27 -9.07
N LEU A 89 -18.18 -0.56 -8.38
CA LEU A 89 -17.35 0.44 -7.68
C LEU A 89 -15.90 0.29 -8.16
N LYS A 90 -15.27 1.41 -8.45
CA LYS A 90 -13.81 1.49 -8.59
C LYS A 90 -13.19 1.49 -7.19
N SER A 91 -12.12 0.71 -7.01
CA SER A 91 -11.37 0.62 -5.75
C SER A 91 -10.07 1.38 -5.83
N PHE A 92 -9.72 2.08 -4.75
CA PHE A 92 -8.50 2.85 -4.60
C PHE A 92 -7.21 2.01 -4.57
N ALA A 93 -7.30 0.77 -4.09
CA ALA A 93 -6.11 -0.03 -3.80
C ALA A 93 -5.19 -0.27 -5.01
N LEU A 94 -5.75 -0.45 -6.22
CA LEU A 94 -4.92 -0.68 -7.41
C LEU A 94 -4.21 0.60 -7.91
N PRO A 95 -4.87 1.74 -8.13
CA PRO A 95 -4.19 2.99 -8.46
C PRO A 95 -3.12 3.36 -7.44
N MET A 96 -3.39 3.17 -6.16
CA MET A 96 -2.44 3.41 -5.07
C MET A 96 -1.13 2.65 -5.28
N ILE A 97 -1.18 1.32 -5.41
CA ILE A 97 0.03 0.50 -5.52
C ILE A 97 0.76 0.75 -6.84
N LEU A 98 0.05 1.11 -7.91
CA LEU A 98 0.66 1.46 -9.19
C LEU A 98 1.53 2.72 -9.09
N CYS A 99 1.21 3.68 -8.21
CA CYS A 99 2.05 4.84 -7.95
C CYS A 99 3.46 4.45 -7.48
N ASN A 100 3.55 3.52 -6.52
CA ASN A 100 4.84 3.02 -6.06
C ASN A 100 5.51 2.13 -7.11
N MET A 101 4.74 1.24 -7.73
CA MET A 101 5.26 0.33 -8.73
C MET A 101 5.88 1.06 -9.92
N ALA A 102 5.32 2.20 -10.35
CA ALA A 102 5.87 3.01 -11.43
C ALA A 102 7.32 3.43 -11.15
N LEU A 103 7.62 3.81 -9.90
CA LEU A 103 8.99 4.16 -9.50
C LEU A 103 9.92 2.94 -9.42
N GLU A 104 9.41 1.84 -8.92
CA GLU A 104 10.19 0.61 -8.77
C GLU A 104 10.51 -0.06 -10.13
N ILE A 105 9.61 0.05 -11.11
CA ILE A 105 9.75 -0.55 -12.45
C ILE A 105 10.44 0.40 -13.46
N GLU A 106 10.64 1.67 -13.12
CA GLU A 106 11.18 2.71 -14.02
C GLU A 106 12.38 2.23 -14.84
N PRO A 107 13.40 1.54 -14.27
CA PRO A 107 14.55 1.09 -15.05
C PRO A 107 14.24 0.01 -16.10
N MET A 108 13.04 -0.60 -16.05
CA MET A 108 12.67 -1.78 -16.86
C MET A 108 11.73 -1.44 -18.02
N ILE A 109 11.18 -0.23 -18.08
CA ILE A 109 10.18 0.18 -19.08
C ILE A 109 10.63 1.44 -19.81
N ASP A 110 10.03 1.69 -20.99
CA ASP A 110 10.34 2.90 -21.73
C ASP A 110 9.75 4.16 -21.06
N LYS A 111 10.35 5.32 -21.40
CA LYS A 111 10.01 6.60 -20.76
C LYS A 111 8.57 7.05 -21.01
N GLN A 112 8.00 6.73 -22.19
CA GLN A 112 6.63 7.13 -22.51
C GLN A 112 5.64 6.30 -21.68
N LEU A 113 5.82 4.98 -21.63
CA LEU A 113 4.99 4.09 -20.82
C LEU A 113 5.06 4.46 -19.34
N LEU A 114 6.26 4.84 -18.85
CA LEU A 114 6.41 5.33 -17.48
C LEU A 114 5.61 6.62 -17.25
N ALA A 115 5.75 7.60 -18.13
CA ALA A 115 5.06 8.88 -18.03
C ALA A 115 3.53 8.71 -18.05
N ASP A 116 3.03 7.87 -18.97
CA ASP A 116 1.60 7.56 -19.08
C ASP A 116 1.10 6.87 -17.79
N THR A 117 1.85 5.89 -17.27
CA THR A 117 1.51 5.18 -16.02
C THR A 117 1.45 6.14 -14.83
N ILE A 118 2.45 7.01 -14.68
CA ILE A 118 2.48 8.01 -13.60
C ILE A 118 1.31 8.99 -13.74
N GLY A 119 1.05 9.50 -14.96
CA GLY A 119 -0.05 10.42 -15.22
C GLY A 119 -1.41 9.82 -14.88
N GLU A 120 -1.67 8.59 -15.31
CA GLU A 120 -2.91 7.88 -14.98
C GLU A 120 -3.06 7.65 -13.46
N CYS A 121 -2.01 7.19 -12.79
CA CYS A 121 -2.05 6.93 -11.36
C CYS A 121 -2.28 8.21 -10.55
N LEU A 122 -1.60 9.30 -10.90
CA LEU A 122 -1.78 10.61 -10.26
C LEU A 122 -3.21 11.11 -10.45
N HIS A 123 -3.74 11.03 -11.68
CA HIS A 123 -5.13 11.40 -11.95
C HIS A 123 -6.10 10.59 -11.09
N GLU A 124 -6.00 9.27 -11.08
CA GLU A 124 -6.88 8.42 -10.27
C GLU A 124 -6.77 8.77 -8.78
N VAL A 125 -5.56 8.83 -8.22
CA VAL A 125 -5.38 9.06 -6.77
C VAL A 125 -5.78 10.48 -6.37
N MET A 126 -5.33 11.51 -7.11
CA MET A 126 -5.42 12.90 -6.67
C MET A 126 -6.63 13.66 -7.21
N GLU A 127 -7.38 13.10 -8.16
CA GLU A 127 -8.55 13.71 -8.78
C GLU A 127 -9.81 12.84 -8.61
N VAL A 128 -9.69 11.50 -8.81
CA VAL A 128 -10.85 10.61 -8.74
C VAL A 128 -11.14 10.16 -7.31
N PHE A 129 -10.14 9.81 -6.52
CA PHE A 129 -10.32 9.30 -5.14
C PHE A 129 -10.15 10.38 -4.06
N TYR A 130 -9.36 11.40 -4.29
CA TYR A 130 -9.27 12.53 -3.37
C TYR A 130 -10.55 13.36 -3.39
N ARG A 131 -11.03 13.75 -2.21
CA ARG A 131 -12.19 14.61 -2.02
C ARG A 131 -11.78 15.87 -1.28
N GLU A 132 -11.78 16.99 -1.99
CA GLU A 132 -11.34 18.27 -1.43
C GLU A 132 -12.25 18.71 -0.27
N GLU A 133 -13.56 18.49 -0.41
CA GLU A 133 -14.55 18.81 0.60
C GLU A 133 -14.39 18.01 1.91
N LEU A 134 -13.72 16.87 1.86
CA LEU A 134 -13.38 16.04 3.01
C LEU A 134 -11.93 16.24 3.44
N GLY A 135 -11.07 16.67 2.53
CA GLY A 135 -9.62 16.69 2.71
C GLY A 135 -9.02 15.28 2.80
N LEU A 136 -9.70 14.26 2.29
CA LEU A 136 -9.36 12.84 2.45
C LEU A 136 -9.43 12.07 1.12
N ILE A 137 -8.77 10.92 1.07
CA ILE A 137 -8.92 9.91 0.03
C ILE A 137 -10.04 8.95 0.45
N VAL A 138 -10.95 8.62 -0.48
CA VAL A 138 -11.99 7.61 -0.27
C VAL A 138 -11.56 6.26 -0.86
N GLU A 139 -12.02 5.15 -0.27
CA GLU A 139 -11.60 3.80 -0.69
C GLU A 139 -12.34 3.31 -1.94
N ASN A 140 -13.59 3.77 -2.14
CA ASN A 140 -14.41 3.36 -3.26
C ASN A 140 -15.19 4.54 -3.85
N VAL A 141 -15.33 4.55 -5.19
CA VAL A 141 -16.17 5.49 -5.93
C VAL A 141 -16.98 4.73 -6.96
N THR A 142 -18.05 5.35 -7.49
CA THR A 142 -18.77 4.80 -8.64
C THR A 142 -17.89 4.78 -9.89
N GLU A 143 -18.29 4.06 -10.94
CA GLU A 143 -17.55 3.98 -12.21
C GLU A 143 -17.28 5.36 -12.84
N ASP A 144 -18.19 6.30 -12.65
CA ASP A 144 -18.06 7.70 -13.09
C ASP A 144 -17.36 8.61 -12.06
N GLY A 145 -16.74 8.03 -11.04
CA GLY A 145 -15.92 8.75 -10.06
C GLY A 145 -16.72 9.47 -8.98
N ARG A 146 -18.04 9.32 -8.85
CA ARG A 146 -18.82 9.96 -7.79
C ARG A 146 -18.78 9.18 -6.47
N LEU A 147 -19.07 9.88 -5.37
CA LEU A 147 -19.26 9.24 -4.06
C LEU A 147 -20.48 8.32 -4.09
N SER A 148 -20.32 7.11 -3.56
CA SER A 148 -21.42 6.17 -3.33
C SER A 148 -21.85 6.21 -1.86
N ASP A 149 -23.14 6.09 -1.61
CA ASP A 149 -23.72 6.08 -0.26
C ASP A 149 -24.09 4.66 0.22
N THR A 150 -23.62 3.64 -0.49
CA THR A 150 -23.67 2.25 -0.03
C THR A 150 -22.67 2.00 1.09
N PHE A 151 -22.80 0.89 1.81
CA PHE A 151 -21.86 0.51 2.85
C PHE A 151 -20.42 0.47 2.32
N GLU A 152 -20.20 -0.21 1.19
CA GLU A 152 -18.90 -0.33 0.54
C GLU A 152 -18.40 1.03 0.03
N GLY A 153 -19.30 1.87 -0.50
CA GLY A 153 -18.96 3.19 -1.02
C GLY A 153 -18.61 4.21 0.05
N ARG A 154 -19.00 3.98 1.31
CA ARG A 154 -18.64 4.84 2.44
C ARG A 154 -17.42 4.37 3.21
N GLN A 155 -16.90 3.19 2.89
CA GLN A 155 -15.73 2.62 3.54
C GLN A 155 -14.51 3.53 3.35
N MET A 156 -13.77 3.73 4.42
CA MET A 156 -12.52 4.48 4.48
C MET A 156 -11.43 3.56 5.03
N ASN A 157 -10.27 3.57 4.41
CA ASN A 157 -9.08 2.87 4.90
C ASN A 157 -7.94 3.88 5.12
N PRO A 158 -7.78 4.39 6.36
CA PRO A 158 -6.73 5.36 6.66
C PRO A 158 -5.31 4.83 6.31
N GLY A 159 -5.07 3.52 6.49
CA GLY A 159 -3.80 2.90 6.15
C GLY A 159 -3.44 3.02 4.67
N HIS A 160 -4.37 2.70 3.77
CA HIS A 160 -4.16 2.86 2.33
C HIS A 160 -3.92 4.33 1.95
N SER A 161 -4.69 5.24 2.55
CA SER A 161 -4.50 6.67 2.27
C SER A 161 -3.13 7.16 2.71
N LEU A 162 -2.66 6.77 3.90
CA LEU A 162 -1.34 7.16 4.42
C LEU A 162 -0.21 6.52 3.59
N GLU A 163 -0.34 5.25 3.23
CA GLU A 163 0.61 4.58 2.35
C GLU A 163 0.68 5.27 0.98
N ALA A 164 -0.46 5.57 0.37
CA ALA A 164 -0.50 6.30 -0.89
C ALA A 164 0.19 7.66 -0.82
N MET A 165 0.03 8.40 0.28
CA MET A 165 0.58 9.75 0.35
C MET A 165 2.10 9.75 0.34
N TRP A 166 2.79 8.78 0.93
CA TRP A 166 4.24 8.75 0.76
C TRP A 166 4.67 8.25 -0.64
N PHE A 167 3.85 7.44 -1.33
CA PHE A 167 4.07 7.14 -2.76
C PHE A 167 3.98 8.42 -3.60
N ILE A 168 2.92 9.22 -3.38
CA ILE A 168 2.72 10.50 -4.06
C ILE A 168 3.85 11.49 -3.76
N MET A 169 4.32 11.55 -2.51
CA MET A 169 5.49 12.38 -2.16
C MET A 169 6.73 11.97 -2.96
N ASN A 170 6.97 10.65 -3.13
CA ASN A 170 8.07 10.16 -3.96
C ASN A 170 7.89 10.53 -5.44
N LEU A 171 6.66 10.44 -5.97
CA LEU A 171 6.36 10.90 -7.33
C LEU A 171 6.56 12.41 -7.46
N GLY A 172 6.16 13.20 -6.46
CA GLY A 172 6.43 14.63 -6.41
C GLY A 172 7.92 14.98 -6.46
N VAL A 173 8.74 14.23 -5.74
CA VAL A 173 10.21 14.34 -5.82
C VAL A 173 10.71 13.96 -7.22
N ARG A 174 10.22 12.88 -7.79
CA ARG A 174 10.61 12.40 -9.14
C ARG A 174 10.24 13.40 -10.25
N LEU A 175 9.15 14.12 -10.09
CA LEU A 175 8.61 15.09 -11.04
C LEU A 175 9.07 16.53 -10.77
N ASP A 176 9.80 16.75 -9.70
CA ASP A 176 10.16 18.09 -9.20
C ASP A 176 8.91 18.98 -8.95
N ASP A 177 7.82 18.36 -8.45
CA ASP A 177 6.53 19.01 -8.18
C ASP A 177 6.33 19.24 -6.68
N ARG A 178 6.69 20.43 -6.24
CA ARG A 178 6.55 20.88 -4.85
C ARG A 178 5.08 20.95 -4.41
N ALA A 179 4.19 21.40 -5.28
CA ALA A 179 2.77 21.54 -4.94
C ALA A 179 2.11 20.17 -4.70
N LEU A 180 2.49 19.16 -5.47
CA LEU A 180 2.06 17.78 -5.27
C LEU A 180 2.54 17.24 -3.91
N ILE A 181 3.80 17.50 -3.54
CA ILE A 181 4.35 17.11 -2.23
C ILE A 181 3.55 17.75 -1.09
N ASP A 182 3.36 19.07 -1.15
CA ASP A 182 2.64 19.82 -0.09
C ASP A 182 1.19 19.36 0.04
N LYS A 183 0.51 19.07 -1.09
CA LYS A 183 -0.84 18.50 -1.11
C LYS A 183 -0.87 17.11 -0.47
N ALA A 184 0.07 16.24 -0.82
CA ALA A 184 0.17 14.89 -0.24
C ALA A 184 0.43 14.92 1.27
N VAL A 185 1.30 15.80 1.75
CA VAL A 185 1.56 16.02 3.18
C VAL A 185 0.28 16.45 3.90
N LYS A 186 -0.46 17.42 3.34
CA LYS A 186 -1.73 17.88 3.92
C LYS A 186 -2.75 16.74 4.04
N ILE A 187 -2.89 15.94 2.99
CA ILE A 187 -3.81 14.78 3.00
C ILE A 187 -3.37 13.74 4.04
N ALA A 188 -2.06 13.47 4.14
CA ALA A 188 -1.53 12.55 5.15
C ALA A 188 -1.85 13.01 6.58
N LEU A 189 -1.65 14.29 6.89
CA LEU A 189 -1.98 14.87 8.19
C LEU A 189 -3.47 14.78 8.50
N ASN A 190 -4.33 15.17 7.57
CA ASN A 190 -5.78 15.04 7.70
C ASN A 190 -6.20 13.58 7.94
N THR A 191 -5.58 12.65 7.22
CA THR A 191 -5.88 11.22 7.33
C THR A 191 -5.44 10.65 8.68
N ALA A 192 -4.27 11.08 9.19
CA ALA A 192 -3.80 10.67 10.51
C ALA A 192 -4.74 11.14 11.61
N GLU A 193 -5.17 12.41 11.58
CA GLU A 193 -6.15 12.94 12.56
C GLU A 193 -7.51 12.24 12.44
N TYR A 194 -8.00 12.01 11.22
CA TYR A 194 -9.26 11.31 10.98
C TYR A 194 -9.22 9.84 11.44
N GLY A 195 -8.10 9.15 11.19
CA GLY A 195 -7.94 7.73 11.47
C GLY A 195 -7.54 7.39 12.90
N TRP A 196 -7.10 8.38 13.69
CA TRP A 196 -6.60 8.15 15.05
C TRP A 196 -7.71 7.84 16.06
N ASP A 197 -7.56 6.73 16.79
CA ASP A 197 -8.44 6.42 17.92
C ASP A 197 -8.10 7.32 19.11
N LYS A 198 -9.00 8.27 19.41
CA LYS A 198 -8.80 9.26 20.49
C LYS A 198 -8.92 8.67 21.90
N GLU A 199 -9.48 7.46 22.02
CA GLU A 199 -9.67 6.77 23.30
C GLU A 199 -8.50 5.86 23.65
N TYR A 200 -8.05 5.03 22.69
CA TYR A 200 -7.02 4.01 22.93
C TYR A 200 -5.72 4.23 22.12
N GLY A 201 -5.69 5.22 21.27
CA GLY A 201 -4.55 5.45 20.38
C GLY A 201 -4.52 4.48 19.18
N GLY A 202 -3.54 4.70 18.32
CA GLY A 202 -3.38 3.95 17.06
C GLY A 202 -4.37 4.33 15.98
N ILE A 203 -4.09 3.90 14.76
CA ILE A 203 -4.92 4.15 13.59
C ILE A 203 -5.93 3.02 13.42
N PHE A 204 -7.21 3.34 13.24
CA PHE A 204 -8.25 2.37 12.90
C PHE A 204 -7.97 1.71 11.55
N TYR A 205 -8.37 0.46 11.41
CA TYR A 205 -8.25 -0.26 10.15
C TYR A 205 -9.27 0.27 9.13
N PHE A 206 -10.56 0.27 9.48
CA PHE A 206 -11.61 0.82 8.65
C PHE A 206 -12.51 1.81 9.40
N LEU A 207 -13.01 2.79 8.68
CA LEU A 207 -13.99 3.75 9.15
C LEU A 207 -15.13 3.87 8.13
N ASP A 208 -16.26 4.41 8.55
CA ASP A 208 -17.33 4.83 7.64
C ASP A 208 -17.30 6.35 7.51
N ARG A 209 -17.35 6.87 6.29
CA ARG A 209 -17.26 8.31 6.00
C ARG A 209 -18.34 9.15 6.71
N LYS A 210 -19.51 8.56 6.99
CA LYS A 210 -20.63 9.21 7.67
C LYS A 210 -20.76 8.79 9.14
N GLY A 211 -19.81 8.00 9.67
CA GLY A 211 -19.90 7.48 11.03
C GLY A 211 -20.94 6.37 11.24
N ALA A 212 -21.49 5.81 10.17
CA ALA A 212 -22.40 4.68 10.21
C ALA A 212 -21.66 3.37 10.60
N PRO A 213 -22.39 2.29 10.93
CA PRO A 213 -21.77 0.99 11.16
C PRO A 213 -20.91 0.54 9.97
N ARG A 214 -19.75 -0.05 10.27
CA ARG A 214 -18.77 -0.50 9.27
C ARG A 214 -19.18 -1.87 8.71
N VAL A 215 -18.81 -2.13 7.48
CA VAL A 215 -19.00 -3.44 6.84
C VAL A 215 -18.09 -4.48 7.47
N GLU A 216 -16.84 -4.09 7.70
CA GLU A 216 -15.77 -4.99 8.16
C GLU A 216 -15.87 -5.20 9.69
N LEU A 217 -15.92 -6.46 10.12
CA LEU A 217 -16.00 -6.81 11.55
C LEU A 217 -14.72 -6.44 12.30
N GLU A 218 -13.58 -6.43 11.62
CA GLU A 218 -12.26 -6.07 12.13
C GLU A 218 -11.93 -4.57 12.06
N TRP A 219 -12.92 -3.72 11.83
CA TRP A 219 -12.75 -2.29 11.59
C TRP A 219 -11.95 -1.55 12.67
N ASP A 220 -12.07 -1.95 13.92
CA ASP A 220 -11.43 -1.29 15.07
C ASP A 220 -10.08 -1.90 15.45
N GLN A 221 -9.62 -2.91 14.71
CA GLN A 221 -8.31 -3.50 14.95
C GLN A 221 -7.19 -2.53 14.58
N LYS A 222 -6.03 -2.71 15.23
CA LYS A 222 -4.81 -2.00 14.91
C LYS A 222 -3.87 -2.96 14.20
N LEU A 223 -3.51 -2.64 12.95
CA LEU A 223 -2.69 -3.52 12.13
C LEU A 223 -1.27 -2.99 11.98
N TRP A 224 -0.31 -3.89 11.94
CA TRP A 224 1.13 -3.59 11.79
C TRP A 224 1.43 -2.71 10.58
N TRP A 225 0.84 -3.04 9.42
CA TRP A 225 1.14 -2.35 8.18
C TRP A 225 0.58 -0.92 8.18
N VAL A 226 -0.62 -0.72 8.69
CA VAL A 226 -1.23 0.61 8.81
C VAL A 226 -0.30 1.54 9.59
N HIS A 227 0.29 1.06 10.70
CA HIS A 227 1.11 1.87 11.58
C HIS A 227 2.49 2.15 11.01
N ILE A 228 3.15 1.17 10.40
CA ILE A 228 4.47 1.42 9.80
C ILE A 228 4.36 2.32 8.56
N GLU A 229 3.34 2.13 7.70
CA GLU A 229 3.12 2.99 6.54
C GLU A 229 2.79 4.44 6.96
N SER A 230 1.98 4.59 8.02
CA SER A 230 1.72 5.91 8.60
C SER A 230 3.00 6.58 9.12
N THR A 231 3.86 5.80 9.76
CA THR A 231 5.15 6.30 10.28
C THR A 231 6.05 6.77 9.14
N ILE A 232 6.12 6.02 8.02
CA ILE A 232 6.86 6.41 6.82
C ILE A 232 6.29 7.72 6.26
N ALA A 233 4.96 7.82 6.10
CA ALA A 233 4.33 9.01 5.56
C ALA A 233 4.68 10.27 6.35
N MET A 234 4.67 10.18 7.68
CA MET A 234 4.95 11.32 8.55
C MET A 234 6.42 11.73 8.51
N ILE A 235 7.37 10.79 8.64
CA ILE A 235 8.79 11.15 8.61
C ILE A 235 9.23 11.66 7.23
N LYS A 236 8.63 11.11 6.16
CA LYS A 236 8.86 11.60 4.79
C LYS A 236 8.31 13.00 4.60
N GLY A 237 7.10 13.27 5.08
CA GLY A 237 6.50 14.59 5.07
C GLY A 237 7.40 15.62 5.78
N TYR A 238 7.93 15.28 6.95
CA TYR A 238 8.90 16.13 7.66
C TYR A 238 10.17 16.34 6.84
N GLN A 239 10.78 15.29 6.31
CA GLN A 239 11.99 15.36 5.48
C GLN A 239 11.83 16.34 4.31
N LEU A 240 10.71 16.24 3.60
CA LEU A 240 10.49 17.00 2.36
C LEU A 240 10.02 18.44 2.59
N THR A 241 9.35 18.72 3.71
CA THR A 241 8.70 20.02 3.93
C THR A 241 9.17 20.76 5.18
N GLY A 242 9.82 20.08 6.12
CA GLY A 242 10.16 20.66 7.43
C GLY A 242 8.94 20.80 8.36
N SER A 243 7.79 20.20 8.03
CA SER A 243 6.55 20.28 8.83
C SER A 243 6.73 19.71 10.23
N LYS A 244 6.65 20.58 11.24
CA LYS A 244 6.70 20.16 12.64
C LYS A 244 5.55 19.24 13.03
N GLU A 245 4.37 19.45 12.44
CA GLU A 245 3.20 18.60 12.68
C GLU A 245 3.45 17.15 12.20
N CYS A 246 4.12 16.99 11.04
CA CYS A 246 4.55 15.67 10.61
C CYS A 246 5.53 15.01 11.60
N LEU A 247 6.45 15.77 12.17
CA LEU A 247 7.39 15.25 13.16
C LEU A 247 6.69 14.86 14.46
N GLU A 248 5.70 15.63 14.91
CA GLU A 248 4.88 15.32 16.08
C GLU A 248 4.06 14.04 15.84
N TRP A 249 3.44 13.91 14.68
CA TRP A 249 2.74 12.67 14.30
C TRP A 249 3.67 11.47 14.18
N PHE A 250 4.86 11.66 13.63
CA PHE A 250 5.88 10.61 13.61
C PHE A 250 6.21 10.12 15.02
N GLY A 251 6.47 11.02 15.96
CA GLY A 251 6.74 10.69 17.37
C GLY A 251 5.60 9.90 17.99
N LYS A 252 4.37 10.39 17.83
CA LYS A 252 3.14 9.77 18.37
C LYS A 252 2.90 8.36 17.80
N LEU A 253 3.06 8.17 16.49
CA LEU A 253 2.96 6.86 15.83
C LEU A 253 4.08 5.92 16.27
N HIS A 254 5.31 6.42 16.37
CA HIS A 254 6.48 5.66 16.80
C HIS A 254 6.28 5.14 18.23
N GLU A 255 5.92 6.00 19.17
CA GLU A 255 5.67 5.61 20.56
C GLU A 255 4.57 4.55 20.66
N TYR A 256 3.42 4.78 20.01
CA TYR A 256 2.33 3.81 19.99
C TYR A 256 2.79 2.46 19.42
N THR A 257 3.46 2.50 18.28
CA THR A 257 3.86 1.29 17.56
C THR A 257 4.83 0.44 18.37
N TRP A 258 5.84 1.05 18.96
CA TRP A 258 6.82 0.33 19.76
C TRP A 258 6.28 -0.14 21.12
N ALA A 259 5.30 0.56 21.66
CA ALA A 259 4.64 0.14 22.89
C ALA A 259 3.73 -1.09 22.71
N HIS A 260 3.08 -1.22 21.55
CA HIS A 260 2.00 -2.20 21.36
C HIS A 260 2.33 -3.35 20.42
N PHE A 261 3.10 -3.11 19.34
CA PHE A 261 3.41 -4.16 18.36
C PHE A 261 4.69 -4.94 18.65
N LYS A 262 5.63 -4.33 19.37
CA LYS A 262 6.90 -4.97 19.67
C LYS A 262 6.72 -6.19 20.56
N ASP A 263 7.27 -7.35 20.14
CA ASP A 263 7.49 -8.46 21.03
C ASP A 263 8.78 -8.22 21.84
N THR A 264 8.70 -8.34 23.16
CA THR A 264 9.84 -8.11 24.07
C THR A 264 10.75 -9.32 24.21
N GLU A 265 10.28 -10.51 23.83
CA GLU A 265 11.00 -11.77 23.98
C GLU A 265 11.68 -12.22 22.67
N HIS A 266 11.01 -11.97 21.53
CA HIS A 266 11.47 -12.45 20.24
C HIS A 266 11.41 -11.33 19.18
N PRO A 267 12.33 -11.33 18.18
CA PRO A 267 12.30 -10.35 17.09
C PRO A 267 10.99 -10.35 16.30
N GLU A 268 10.75 -9.27 15.57
CA GLU A 268 9.58 -8.98 14.75
C GLU A 268 8.36 -8.53 15.58
N TRP A 269 7.52 -7.73 14.96
CA TRP A 269 6.28 -7.22 15.54
C TRP A 269 5.14 -8.23 15.45
N PHE A 270 4.24 -8.20 16.42
CA PHE A 270 2.92 -8.80 16.25
C PHE A 270 2.17 -8.10 15.10
N GLY A 271 1.25 -8.82 14.47
CA GLY A 271 0.53 -8.26 13.30
C GLY A 271 -0.78 -7.59 13.67
N TYR A 272 -1.45 -8.11 14.69
CA TYR A 272 -2.86 -7.84 14.94
C TYR A 272 -3.10 -7.53 16.40
N LEU A 273 -3.57 -6.30 16.67
CA LEU A 273 -3.99 -5.86 17.97
C LEU A 273 -5.51 -5.62 17.97
N ASN A 274 -6.15 -5.79 19.11
CA ASN A 274 -7.51 -5.33 19.31
C ASN A 274 -7.55 -3.79 19.42
N ARG A 275 -8.74 -3.20 19.56
CA ARG A 275 -8.90 -1.75 19.66
C ARG A 275 -8.09 -1.12 20.80
N ARG A 276 -7.91 -1.84 21.92
CA ARG A 276 -7.18 -1.36 23.10
C ARG A 276 -5.65 -1.46 22.98
N GLY A 277 -5.15 -1.98 21.86
CA GLY A 277 -3.70 -2.16 21.64
C GLY A 277 -3.16 -3.45 22.26
N GLU A 278 -4.00 -4.40 22.65
CA GLU A 278 -3.58 -5.70 23.16
C GLU A 278 -3.44 -6.70 21.99
N VAL A 279 -2.47 -7.61 22.09
CA VAL A 279 -2.22 -8.62 21.04
C VAL A 279 -3.45 -9.51 20.86
N LEU A 280 -4.07 -9.41 19.69
CA LEU A 280 -5.25 -10.20 19.32
C LEU A 280 -4.86 -11.58 18.79
N LEU A 281 -3.86 -11.60 17.88
CA LEU A 281 -3.30 -12.81 17.34
C LEU A 281 -1.79 -12.80 17.55
N PRO A 282 -1.20 -13.76 18.29
CA PRO A 282 0.24 -13.81 18.55
C PRO A 282 1.01 -14.36 17.33
N LEU A 283 0.64 -13.90 16.13
CA LEU A 283 1.25 -14.27 14.87
C LEU A 283 2.18 -13.14 14.40
N LYS A 284 3.37 -13.52 13.99
CA LYS A 284 4.37 -12.63 13.38
C LYS A 284 4.50 -12.82 11.88
N GLY A 285 3.92 -13.87 11.34
CA GLY A 285 3.78 -14.16 9.93
C GLY A 285 2.45 -14.85 9.66
N GLY A 286 1.95 -14.76 8.46
CA GLY A 286 0.66 -15.35 8.08
C GLY A 286 0.28 -15.06 6.65
N LYS A 287 -0.99 -15.29 6.33
CA LYS A 287 -1.52 -15.08 4.98
C LYS A 287 -1.24 -13.67 4.43
N TRP A 288 -1.32 -12.66 5.31
CA TRP A 288 -1.20 -11.24 4.90
C TRP A 288 0.06 -10.57 5.42
N LYS A 289 0.63 -11.05 6.53
CA LYS A 289 1.84 -10.50 7.11
C LYS A 289 3.06 -11.31 6.69
N GLY A 290 3.86 -10.72 5.83
CA GLY A 290 5.16 -11.23 5.41
C GLY A 290 6.28 -10.25 5.70
N CYS A 291 7.46 -10.53 5.15
CA CYS A 291 8.67 -9.73 5.29
C CYS A 291 8.67 -8.52 4.30
N PHE A 292 7.59 -7.73 4.30
CA PHE A 292 7.46 -6.56 3.41
C PHE A 292 7.35 -5.25 4.21
N HIS A 293 6.21 -5.00 4.88
CA HIS A 293 5.94 -3.70 5.49
C HIS A 293 6.95 -3.34 6.59
N VAL A 294 7.15 -4.22 7.60
CA VAL A 294 7.97 -3.87 8.77
C VAL A 294 9.44 -3.69 8.42
N PRO A 295 10.14 -4.66 7.79
CA PRO A 295 11.56 -4.49 7.49
C PRO A 295 11.83 -3.32 6.54
N ARG A 296 11.02 -3.19 5.48
CA ARG A 296 11.11 -2.08 4.54
C ARG A 296 10.87 -0.75 5.22
N GLY A 297 9.79 -0.65 5.99
CA GLY A 297 9.40 0.59 6.63
C GLY A 297 10.42 1.06 7.68
N LEU A 298 10.94 0.16 8.50
CA LEU A 298 12.01 0.48 9.45
C LEU A 298 13.28 0.93 8.73
N PHE A 299 13.65 0.26 7.64
CA PHE A 299 14.79 0.64 6.82
C PHE A 299 14.63 2.03 6.19
N GLN A 300 13.46 2.32 5.62
CA GLN A 300 13.15 3.63 5.04
C GLN A 300 13.14 4.73 6.11
N CYS A 301 12.51 4.50 7.26
CA CYS A 301 12.54 5.46 8.37
C CYS A 301 13.96 5.75 8.83
N TRP A 302 14.78 4.71 8.97
CA TRP A 302 16.20 4.88 9.32
C TRP A 302 16.95 5.72 8.30
N GLN A 303 16.84 5.42 7.00
CA GLN A 303 17.48 6.19 5.93
C GLN A 303 17.06 7.66 5.94
N ILE A 304 15.77 7.95 6.14
CA ILE A 304 15.25 9.32 6.22
C ILE A 304 15.82 10.05 7.44
N LEU A 305 15.81 9.40 8.60
CA LEU A 305 16.34 10.00 9.83
C LEU A 305 17.84 10.30 9.75
N GLU A 306 18.65 9.47 9.05
CA GLU A 306 20.05 9.75 8.80
C GLU A 306 20.25 11.01 7.93
N GLN A 307 19.31 11.31 7.03
CA GLN A 307 19.36 12.50 6.17
C GLN A 307 18.82 13.77 6.85
N CYS A 308 18.11 13.63 7.96
CA CYS A 308 17.57 14.75 8.74
C CYS A 308 18.54 15.23 9.85
N LYS A 309 19.69 14.59 10.02
CA LYS A 309 20.75 15.01 10.93
C LYS A 309 21.50 16.20 10.36
#